data_2913a237df88a274daf0c8a29d88892f
#
_entry.id   2913a237df88a274daf0c8a29d88892f
#
_cell.length_a   1.000
_cell.length_b   1.000
_cell.length_c   1.000
_cell.angle_alpha   90.00
_cell.angle_beta   90.00
_cell.angle_gamma   90.00
#
_symmetry.space_group_name_H-M   'P 1'
#
loop_
_entity.id
_entity.type
_entity.pdbx_description
1 polymer ?
#
loop_
_entity_poly.entity_id
_entity_poly.type
_entity_poly.pdbx_seq_one_letter_code
_entity_poly.pdbx_strand_id
1 'polypeptide(L)'
;MGKETEYKLAVGDLQLLDCILCSRMVTEKLCAPYAYIRMRTTYYDTEDGFLEKRRWMLRLRTEDGRSVVTMKTPGEGHTRGEWEVESEYLDEALSKLAALGAPQELASLQPDALAPICGASFTRITAELRLTDDTACMICGDVGDLTGGGRTALLCELELELKQGNEAALTAFAQELMDTYCLSEQPLSKLQCARALAE
;
A
#
# COMPACT_ATOMS: atom_id res chain seq x y z
N MET A 1 4.91 -2.03 -16.96
CA MET A 1 4.21 -0.82 -16.52
C MET A 1 3.13 -1.30 -15.58
N GLY A 2 3.42 -1.23 -14.31
CA GLY A 2 2.47 -1.61 -13.27
C GLY A 2 1.43 -0.51 -13.13
N LYS A 3 0.16 -0.84 -13.33
CA LYS A 3 -0.98 0.00 -13.00
C LYS A 3 -1.67 -0.66 -11.81
N GLU A 4 -1.67 -0.01 -10.67
CA GLU A 4 -2.37 -0.44 -9.47
C GLU A 4 -3.70 0.30 -9.36
N THR A 5 -4.78 -0.41 -9.09
CA THR A 5 -6.10 0.15 -8.75
C THR A 5 -6.49 -0.38 -7.40
N GLU A 6 -6.61 0.50 -6.41
CA GLU A 6 -6.94 0.13 -5.04
C GLU A 6 -7.97 1.06 -4.40
N TYR A 7 -8.81 0.50 -3.55
CA TYR A 7 -9.60 1.21 -2.56
C TYR A 7 -8.97 1.02 -1.19
N LYS A 8 -8.86 2.10 -0.45
CA LYS A 8 -8.37 2.08 0.92
C LYS A 8 -9.46 2.60 1.85
N LEU A 9 -9.83 1.81 2.84
CA LEU A 9 -10.90 2.11 3.78
C LEU A 9 -10.32 2.30 5.18
N ALA A 10 -10.73 3.38 5.83
CA ALA A 10 -10.40 3.64 7.23
C ALA A 10 -11.20 2.68 8.12
N VAL A 11 -10.49 1.88 8.90
CA VAL A 11 -11.08 0.98 9.89
C VAL A 11 -10.73 1.51 11.28
N GLY A 12 -11.71 1.73 12.14
CA GLY A 12 -11.52 2.41 13.42
C GLY A 12 -10.71 1.59 14.44
N ASP A 13 -10.85 0.26 14.41
CA ASP A 13 -10.20 -0.64 15.35
C ASP A 13 -10.10 -2.09 14.84
N LEU A 14 -9.33 -2.90 15.57
CA LEU A 14 -9.10 -4.32 15.28
C LEU A 14 -10.38 -5.17 15.29
N GLN A 15 -11.32 -4.88 16.19
CA GLN A 15 -12.54 -5.70 16.32
C GLN A 15 -13.40 -5.53 15.09
N LEU A 16 -13.49 -4.29 14.57
CA LEU A 16 -14.22 -4.01 13.33
C LEU A 16 -13.52 -4.67 12.13
N LEU A 17 -12.18 -4.62 12.05
CA LEU A 17 -11.43 -5.29 11.01
C LEU A 17 -11.68 -6.80 11.02
N ASP A 18 -11.57 -7.44 12.18
CA ASP A 18 -11.86 -8.88 12.34
C ASP A 18 -13.31 -9.21 11.96
N CYS A 19 -14.27 -8.38 12.37
CA CYS A 19 -15.67 -8.53 11.99
C CYS A 19 -15.87 -8.51 10.48
N ILE A 20 -15.20 -7.58 9.77
CA ILE A 20 -15.25 -7.50 8.31
C ILE A 20 -14.64 -8.75 7.67
N LEU A 21 -13.41 -9.10 8.05
CA LEU A 21 -12.68 -10.22 7.46
C LEU A 21 -13.36 -11.58 7.70
N CYS A 22 -14.06 -11.75 8.84
CA CYS A 22 -14.82 -12.96 9.18
C CYS A 22 -16.28 -12.93 8.68
N SER A 23 -16.73 -11.84 8.07
CA SER A 23 -18.12 -11.72 7.59
C SER A 23 -18.41 -12.66 6.42
N ARG A 24 -19.68 -13.04 6.25
CA ARG A 24 -20.12 -13.83 5.09
C ARG A 24 -19.86 -13.10 3.77
N MET A 25 -20.03 -11.77 3.76
CA MET A 25 -19.79 -10.92 2.60
C MET A 25 -18.38 -11.12 2.02
N VAL A 26 -17.39 -11.34 2.89
CA VAL A 26 -15.98 -11.57 2.52
C VAL A 26 -15.69 -13.07 2.38
N THR A 27 -16.05 -13.87 3.39
CA THR A 27 -15.64 -15.30 3.47
C THR A 27 -16.21 -16.17 2.37
N GLU A 28 -17.41 -15.85 1.85
CA GLU A 28 -18.01 -16.55 0.71
C GLU A 28 -17.30 -16.27 -0.63
N LYS A 29 -16.44 -15.23 -0.69
CA LYS A 29 -15.67 -14.84 -1.87
C LYS A 29 -14.20 -15.30 -1.81
N LEU A 30 -13.74 -15.85 -0.69
CA LEU A 30 -12.35 -16.26 -0.51
C LEU A 30 -11.95 -17.35 -1.50
N CYS A 31 -10.85 -17.14 -2.22
CA CYS A 31 -10.23 -18.14 -3.09
C CYS A 31 -9.32 -19.11 -2.30
N ALA A 32 -8.77 -18.65 -1.17
CA ALA A 32 -7.88 -19.41 -0.28
C ALA A 32 -7.96 -18.84 1.15
N PRO A 33 -7.47 -19.58 2.17
CA PRO A 33 -7.34 -19.05 3.52
C PRO A 33 -6.47 -17.78 3.57
N TYR A 34 -6.67 -16.94 4.59
CA TYR A 34 -5.84 -15.76 4.83
C TYR A 34 -4.38 -16.15 5.06
N ALA A 35 -3.48 -15.37 4.44
CA ALA A 35 -2.06 -15.32 4.76
C ALA A 35 -1.78 -14.15 5.70
N TYR A 36 -0.76 -14.29 6.55
CA TYR A 36 -0.30 -13.28 7.50
C TYR A 36 1.15 -12.95 7.18
N ILE A 37 1.42 -11.71 6.80
CA ILE A 37 2.73 -11.26 6.34
C ILE A 37 3.22 -10.13 7.25
N ARG A 38 4.40 -10.28 7.83
CA ARG A 38 5.02 -9.19 8.59
C ARG A 38 5.69 -8.21 7.65
N MET A 39 5.23 -6.96 7.72
CA MET A 39 5.68 -5.87 6.89
C MET A 39 6.50 -4.87 7.70
N ARG A 40 7.69 -4.52 7.24
CA ARG A 40 8.45 -3.39 7.74
C ARG A 40 8.81 -2.51 6.57
N THR A 41 8.35 -1.27 6.60
CA THR A 41 8.51 -0.30 5.51
C THR A 41 9.28 0.91 6.00
N THR A 42 10.27 1.34 5.23
CA THR A 42 10.96 2.62 5.38
C THR A 42 10.71 3.44 4.12
N TYR A 43 10.28 4.67 4.30
CA TYR A 43 10.08 5.63 3.22
C TYR A 43 11.27 6.58 3.13
N TYR A 44 11.63 6.94 1.91
CA TYR A 44 12.80 7.74 1.60
C TYR A 44 12.44 8.99 0.81
N ASP A 45 13.17 10.07 1.06
CA ASP A 45 13.17 11.28 0.23
C ASP A 45 14.55 11.93 0.31
N THR A 46 14.80 12.89 -0.56
CA THR A 46 15.97 13.77 -0.44
C THR A 46 15.72 14.88 0.58
N GLU A 47 16.77 15.49 1.10
CA GLU A 47 16.68 16.60 2.07
C GLU A 47 15.82 17.76 1.56
N ASP A 48 15.87 18.04 0.26
CA ASP A 48 15.09 19.11 -0.38
C ASP A 48 13.66 18.64 -0.78
N GLY A 49 13.24 17.41 -0.47
CA GLY A 49 11.92 16.88 -0.77
C GLY A 49 11.66 16.66 -2.26
N PHE A 50 12.63 16.11 -2.99
CA PHE A 50 12.52 15.87 -4.43
C PHE A 50 11.32 15.00 -4.81
N LEU A 51 11.10 13.90 -4.04
CA LEU A 51 9.99 12.97 -4.29
C LEU A 51 8.65 13.58 -3.87
N GLU A 52 8.61 14.24 -2.70
CA GLU A 52 7.40 14.91 -2.21
C GLU A 52 6.86 15.95 -3.18
N LYS A 53 7.72 16.84 -3.68
CA LYS A 53 7.36 17.88 -4.65
C LYS A 53 6.70 17.30 -5.92
N ARG A 54 7.00 16.04 -6.24
CA ARG A 54 6.42 15.31 -7.38
C ARG A 54 5.24 14.43 -6.99
N ARG A 55 4.92 14.36 -5.69
CA ARG A 55 3.95 13.43 -5.13
C ARG A 55 4.33 11.95 -5.42
N TRP A 56 5.62 11.69 -5.49
CA TRP A 56 6.18 10.36 -5.66
C TRP A 56 6.45 9.71 -4.31
N MET A 57 6.39 8.38 -4.27
CA MET A 57 6.71 7.58 -3.10
C MET A 57 7.78 6.55 -3.45
N LEU A 58 8.87 6.57 -2.69
CA LEU A 58 9.91 5.54 -2.72
C LEU A 58 9.97 4.87 -1.36
N ARG A 59 9.90 3.54 -1.36
CA ARG A 59 10.01 2.76 -0.12
C ARG A 59 10.89 1.53 -0.31
N LEU A 60 11.57 1.12 0.76
CA LEU A 60 12.10 -0.21 0.96
C LEU A 60 11.21 -0.93 1.96
N ARG A 61 10.69 -2.09 1.60
CA ARG A 61 9.83 -2.91 2.44
C ARG A 61 10.44 -4.29 2.60
N THR A 62 10.42 -4.81 3.83
CA THR A 62 10.71 -6.22 4.13
C THR A 62 9.39 -6.94 4.37
N GLU A 63 9.17 -8.04 3.67
CA GLU A 63 7.99 -8.91 3.69
C GLU A 63 8.45 -10.30 4.11
N ASP A 64 8.26 -10.67 5.39
CA ASP A 64 8.75 -11.94 5.97
C ASP A 64 10.22 -12.26 5.65
N GLY A 65 11.09 -11.23 5.57
CA GLY A 65 12.51 -11.37 5.28
C GLY A 65 12.91 -11.15 3.82
N ARG A 66 11.96 -11.03 2.90
CA ARG A 66 12.19 -10.62 1.51
C ARG A 66 12.12 -9.10 1.41
N SER A 67 13.11 -8.48 0.77
CA SER A 67 13.18 -7.03 0.61
C SER A 67 12.74 -6.59 -0.79
N VAL A 68 11.84 -5.61 -0.84
CA VAL A 68 11.27 -5.07 -2.07
C VAL A 68 11.36 -3.54 -2.03
N VAL A 69 11.92 -2.96 -3.08
CA VAL A 69 11.91 -1.51 -3.30
C VAL A 69 10.78 -1.18 -4.27
N THR A 70 9.91 -0.27 -3.84
CA THR A 70 8.73 0.16 -4.61
C THR A 70 8.81 1.64 -4.90
N MET A 71 8.52 2.01 -6.14
CA MET A 71 8.25 3.38 -6.58
C MET A 71 6.79 3.51 -6.96
N LYS A 72 6.08 4.53 -6.42
CA LYS A 72 4.71 4.88 -6.84
C LYS A 72 4.65 6.32 -7.31
N THR A 73 3.83 6.56 -8.35
CA THR A 73 3.54 7.91 -8.88
C THR A 73 2.04 8.18 -8.83
N PRO A 74 1.63 9.47 -8.79
CA PRO A 74 0.21 9.81 -8.87
C PRO A 74 -0.40 9.30 -10.18
N GLY A 75 -1.69 8.97 -10.12
CA GLY A 75 -2.52 8.61 -11.26
C GLY A 75 -3.90 9.24 -11.14
N GLU A 76 -4.86 8.77 -11.91
CA GLU A 76 -6.24 9.26 -11.90
C GLU A 76 -7.14 8.35 -11.05
N GLY A 77 -8.01 8.96 -10.24
CA GLY A 77 -8.94 8.24 -9.37
C GLY A 77 -8.19 7.31 -8.39
N HIS A 78 -8.59 6.04 -8.36
CA HIS A 78 -7.98 4.99 -7.54
C HIS A 78 -6.77 4.30 -8.19
N THR A 79 -6.34 4.78 -9.35
CA THR A 79 -5.24 4.19 -10.11
C THR A 79 -3.97 4.99 -9.96
N ARG A 80 -2.83 4.31 -9.84
CA ARG A 80 -1.49 4.91 -9.78
C ARG A 80 -0.46 4.09 -10.55
N GLY A 81 0.65 4.71 -10.92
CA GLY A 81 1.81 3.98 -11.44
C GLY A 81 2.56 3.33 -10.30
N GLU A 82 2.90 2.03 -10.46
CA GLU A 82 3.70 1.28 -9.51
C GLU A 82 4.75 0.44 -10.21
N TRP A 83 5.97 0.42 -9.66
CA TRP A 83 7.10 -0.41 -10.08
C TRP A 83 7.77 -0.98 -8.85
N GLU A 84 8.08 -2.26 -8.90
CA GLU A 84 8.72 -2.96 -7.81
C GLU A 84 9.92 -3.78 -8.30
N VAL A 85 10.94 -3.82 -7.46
CA VAL A 85 12.11 -4.70 -7.66
C VAL A 85 12.51 -5.32 -6.34
N GLU A 86 12.87 -6.60 -6.39
CA GLU A 86 13.49 -7.26 -5.24
C GLU A 86 14.92 -6.76 -5.08
N SER A 87 15.19 -6.09 -3.97
CA SER A 87 16.51 -5.57 -3.60
C SER A 87 16.55 -5.21 -2.12
N GLU A 88 17.69 -5.44 -1.47
CA GLU A 88 17.97 -4.96 -0.11
C GLU A 88 18.57 -3.55 -0.11
N TYR A 89 19.02 -3.06 -1.28
CA TYR A 89 19.74 -1.80 -1.42
C TYR A 89 19.07 -0.88 -2.42
N LEU A 90 18.99 0.42 -2.06
CA LEU A 90 18.39 1.45 -2.93
C LEU A 90 19.23 1.73 -4.18
N ASP A 91 20.55 1.72 -4.06
CA ASP A 91 21.48 2.01 -5.16
C ASP A 91 21.27 1.09 -6.37
N GLU A 92 21.11 -0.21 -6.12
CA GLU A 92 20.78 -1.16 -7.18
C GLU A 92 19.34 -1.03 -7.68
N ALA A 93 18.41 -0.69 -6.78
CA ALA A 93 16.98 -0.65 -7.09
C ALA A 93 16.60 0.51 -8.00
N LEU A 94 17.18 1.70 -7.82
CA LEU A 94 16.81 2.89 -8.59
C LEU A 94 16.95 2.68 -10.10
N SER A 95 18.09 2.13 -10.53
CA SER A 95 18.36 1.84 -11.95
C SER A 95 17.43 0.73 -12.49
N LYS A 96 17.16 -0.30 -11.69
CA LYS A 96 16.25 -1.41 -12.06
C LYS A 96 14.81 -0.90 -12.20
N LEU A 97 14.33 -0.05 -11.29
CA LEU A 97 13.00 0.58 -11.37
C LEU A 97 12.85 1.43 -12.63
N ALA A 98 13.85 2.27 -12.95
CA ALA A 98 13.86 3.05 -14.18
C ALA A 98 13.86 2.17 -15.44
N ALA A 99 14.58 1.05 -15.44
CA ALA A 99 14.58 0.08 -16.54
C ALA A 99 13.21 -0.61 -16.72
N LEU A 100 12.41 -0.73 -15.65
CA LEU A 100 11.02 -1.21 -15.70
C LEU A 100 10.02 -0.15 -16.17
N GLY A 101 10.48 1.09 -16.42
CA GLY A 101 9.65 2.18 -16.91
C GLY A 101 9.16 3.16 -15.82
N ALA A 102 9.72 3.11 -14.62
CA ALA A 102 9.58 4.19 -13.66
C ALA A 102 10.19 5.49 -14.20
N PRO A 103 9.82 6.68 -13.66
CA PRO A 103 10.37 7.95 -14.11
C PRO A 103 11.90 7.93 -14.18
N GLN A 104 12.46 8.37 -15.31
CA GLN A 104 13.92 8.31 -15.55
C GLN A 104 14.71 9.20 -14.59
N GLU A 105 14.10 10.24 -14.05
CA GLU A 105 14.68 11.12 -13.03
C GLU A 105 15.06 10.32 -11.76
N LEU A 106 14.38 9.20 -11.50
CA LEU A 106 14.71 8.33 -10.37
C LEU A 106 16.11 7.75 -10.51
N ALA A 107 16.51 7.34 -11.73
CA ALA A 107 17.84 6.80 -11.99
C ALA A 107 18.98 7.84 -11.85
N SER A 108 18.65 9.13 -11.89
CA SER A 108 19.60 10.22 -11.71
C SER A 108 19.81 10.62 -10.24
N LEU A 109 18.97 10.12 -9.32
CA LEU A 109 19.14 10.36 -7.89
C LEU A 109 20.39 9.63 -7.38
N GLN A 110 21.20 10.37 -6.62
CA GLN A 110 22.29 9.75 -5.89
C GLN A 110 21.73 8.99 -4.68
N PRO A 111 22.03 7.70 -4.50
CA PRO A 111 21.53 6.93 -3.35
C PRO A 111 21.85 7.59 -2.00
N ASP A 112 23.04 8.19 -1.87
CA ASP A 112 23.48 8.90 -0.66
C ASP A 112 22.67 10.17 -0.35
N ALA A 113 21.93 10.71 -1.32
CA ALA A 113 21.04 11.85 -1.12
C ALA A 113 19.67 11.42 -0.56
N LEU A 114 19.38 10.13 -0.54
CA LEU A 114 18.13 9.58 -0.01
C LEU A 114 18.27 9.26 1.47
N ALA A 115 17.46 9.91 2.29
CA ALA A 115 17.39 9.65 3.74
C ALA A 115 16.05 9.02 4.13
N PRO A 116 16.01 8.16 5.16
CA PRO A 116 14.76 7.68 5.72
C PRO A 116 14.00 8.83 6.38
N ILE A 117 12.73 9.00 6.02
CA ILE A 117 11.89 10.10 6.51
C ILE A 117 10.82 9.64 7.50
N CYS A 118 10.27 8.46 7.32
CA CYS A 118 9.27 7.86 8.19
C CYS A 118 9.13 6.36 7.87
N GLY A 119 8.27 5.64 8.58
CA GLY A 119 8.12 4.20 8.40
C GLY A 119 6.78 3.64 8.83
N ALA A 120 6.61 2.33 8.61
CA ALA A 120 5.49 1.54 9.10
C ALA A 120 5.97 0.13 9.46
N SER A 121 5.44 -0.43 10.54
CA SER A 121 5.65 -1.82 10.93
C SER A 121 4.31 -2.45 11.27
N PHE A 122 3.86 -3.44 10.49
CA PHE A 122 2.52 -3.99 10.61
C PHE A 122 2.45 -5.43 10.15
N THR A 123 1.40 -6.11 10.55
CA THR A 123 0.99 -7.39 9.98
C THR A 123 -0.08 -7.13 8.93
N ARG A 124 0.13 -7.67 7.72
CA ARG A 124 -0.88 -7.73 6.66
C ARG A 124 -1.60 -9.07 6.71
N ILE A 125 -2.91 -9.02 6.87
CA ILE A 125 -3.82 -10.15 6.75
C ILE A 125 -4.40 -10.09 5.34
N THR A 126 -4.08 -11.05 4.48
CA THR A 126 -4.42 -10.94 3.06
C THR A 126 -4.96 -12.23 2.47
N ALA A 127 -5.88 -12.08 1.51
CA ALA A 127 -6.40 -13.18 0.70
C ALA A 127 -6.89 -12.67 -0.66
N GLU A 128 -6.96 -13.56 -1.64
CA GLU A 128 -7.63 -13.28 -2.91
C GLU A 128 -9.14 -13.53 -2.77
N LEU A 129 -9.94 -12.58 -3.25
CA LEU A 129 -11.39 -12.66 -3.36
C LEU A 129 -11.81 -12.78 -4.82
N ARG A 130 -12.81 -13.62 -5.10
CA ARG A 130 -13.53 -13.69 -6.37
C ARG A 130 -14.79 -12.86 -6.26
N LEU A 131 -14.81 -11.69 -6.90
CA LEU A 131 -15.97 -10.78 -6.89
C LEU A 131 -17.01 -11.18 -7.93
N THR A 132 -16.55 -11.55 -9.13
CA THR A 132 -17.37 -12.09 -10.24
C THR A 132 -16.60 -13.22 -10.93
N ASP A 133 -17.18 -13.86 -11.95
CA ASP A 133 -16.51 -14.94 -12.67
C ASP A 133 -15.18 -14.53 -13.29
N ASP A 134 -15.06 -13.25 -13.68
CA ASP A 134 -13.90 -12.67 -14.36
C ASP A 134 -13.13 -11.65 -13.52
N THR A 135 -13.60 -11.29 -12.32
CA THR A 135 -12.99 -10.25 -11.48
C THR A 135 -12.51 -10.80 -10.15
N ALA A 136 -11.23 -10.59 -9.86
CA ALA A 136 -10.60 -10.90 -8.59
C ALA A 136 -9.85 -9.70 -8.02
N CYS A 137 -9.84 -9.58 -6.69
CA CYS A 137 -9.08 -8.59 -5.96
C CYS A 137 -8.34 -9.21 -4.77
N MET A 138 -7.29 -8.56 -4.30
CA MET A 138 -6.75 -8.82 -2.97
C MET A 138 -7.52 -8.01 -1.95
N ILE A 139 -7.86 -8.64 -0.83
CA ILE A 139 -8.27 -7.96 0.40
C ILE A 139 -7.09 -7.97 1.35
N CYS A 140 -6.72 -6.82 1.91
CA CYS A 140 -5.60 -6.66 2.82
C CYS A 140 -6.02 -5.86 4.05
N GLY A 141 -6.04 -6.49 5.22
CA GLY A 141 -6.17 -5.82 6.51
C GLY A 141 -4.77 -5.54 7.07
N ASP A 142 -4.40 -4.28 7.22
CA ASP A 142 -3.10 -3.86 7.74
C ASP A 142 -3.23 -3.34 9.17
N VAL A 143 -2.50 -3.97 10.10
CA VAL A 143 -2.56 -3.67 11.53
C VAL A 143 -1.17 -3.54 12.12
N GLY A 144 -0.89 -2.42 12.78
CA GLY A 144 0.40 -2.16 13.40
C GLY A 144 0.62 -0.68 13.68
N ASP A 145 1.81 -0.20 13.37
CA ASP A 145 2.26 1.14 13.72
C ASP A 145 2.82 1.91 12.52
N LEU A 146 2.51 3.20 12.48
CA LEU A 146 3.19 4.22 11.67
C LEU A 146 4.18 4.96 12.55
N THR A 147 5.34 5.31 12.00
CA THR A 147 6.39 6.06 12.72
C THR A 147 6.87 7.25 11.91
N GLY A 148 7.00 8.41 12.55
CA GLY A 148 7.52 9.64 11.95
C GLY A 148 7.87 10.68 13.01
N GLY A 149 8.96 11.44 12.84
CA GLY A 149 9.38 12.49 13.78
C GLY A 149 9.59 12.01 15.23
N GLY A 150 9.93 10.73 15.42
CA GLY A 150 10.05 10.13 16.75
C GLY A 150 8.72 9.80 17.44
N ARG A 151 7.59 9.96 16.74
CA ARG A 151 6.24 9.63 17.22
C ARG A 151 5.74 8.36 16.55
N THR A 152 4.73 7.74 17.17
CA THR A 152 4.07 6.53 16.68
C THR A 152 2.56 6.73 16.69
N ALA A 153 1.88 6.20 15.68
CA ALA A 153 0.42 6.14 15.61
C ALA A 153 -0.05 4.75 15.17
N LEU A 154 -1.23 4.35 15.60
CA LEU A 154 -1.85 3.08 15.18
C LEU A 154 -2.15 3.12 13.68
N LEU A 155 -1.82 2.01 13.00
CA LEU A 155 -2.28 1.68 11.66
C LEU A 155 -3.37 0.61 11.78
N CYS A 156 -4.56 0.90 11.26
CA CYS A 156 -5.63 -0.08 11.09
C CYS A 156 -6.44 0.34 9.86
N GLU A 157 -6.22 -0.33 8.74
CA GLU A 157 -6.90 -0.02 7.47
C GLU A 157 -7.17 -1.28 6.65
N LEU A 158 -8.14 -1.19 5.76
CA LEU A 158 -8.50 -2.24 4.82
C LEU A 158 -8.23 -1.74 3.39
N GLU A 159 -7.48 -2.52 2.62
CA GLU A 159 -7.21 -2.25 1.21
C GLU A 159 -7.87 -3.32 0.34
N LEU A 160 -8.44 -2.89 -0.79
CA LEU A 160 -8.95 -3.76 -1.85
C LEU A 160 -8.18 -3.41 -3.12
N GLU A 161 -7.35 -4.32 -3.61
CA GLU A 161 -6.50 -4.12 -4.79
C GLU A 161 -6.99 -4.99 -5.94
N LEU A 162 -7.34 -4.40 -7.08
CA LEU A 162 -7.75 -5.12 -8.27
C LEU A 162 -6.59 -5.96 -8.83
N LYS A 163 -6.78 -7.27 -8.94
CA LYS A 163 -5.79 -8.18 -9.55
C LYS A 163 -6.10 -8.45 -11.01
N GLN A 164 -7.37 -8.63 -11.32
CA GLN A 164 -7.85 -8.82 -12.70
C GLN A 164 -9.32 -8.45 -12.81
N GLY A 165 -9.77 -8.14 -14.03
CA GLY A 165 -11.18 -7.94 -14.38
C GLY A 165 -11.62 -6.49 -14.31
N ASN A 166 -12.84 -6.25 -13.83
CA ASN A 166 -13.55 -4.99 -13.97
C ASN A 166 -13.45 -4.12 -12.71
N GLU A 167 -12.95 -2.89 -12.85
CA GLU A 167 -12.90 -1.89 -11.78
C GLU A 167 -14.29 -1.58 -11.19
N ALA A 168 -15.36 -1.61 -11.99
CA ALA A 168 -16.70 -1.37 -11.50
C ALA A 168 -17.17 -2.43 -10.49
N ALA A 169 -16.73 -3.69 -10.62
CA ALA A 169 -17.03 -4.73 -9.64
C ALA A 169 -16.26 -4.50 -8.32
N LEU A 170 -15.01 -4.04 -8.39
CA LEU A 170 -14.24 -3.64 -7.21
C LEU A 170 -14.91 -2.44 -6.50
N THR A 171 -15.31 -1.42 -7.28
CA THR A 171 -16.02 -0.23 -6.77
C THR A 171 -17.31 -0.63 -6.05
N ALA A 172 -18.11 -1.49 -6.65
CA ALA A 172 -19.38 -1.95 -6.05
C ALA A 172 -19.13 -2.70 -4.73
N PHE A 173 -18.11 -3.55 -4.67
CA PHE A 173 -17.76 -4.28 -3.46
C PHE A 173 -17.21 -3.35 -2.37
N ALA A 174 -16.37 -2.38 -2.72
CA ALA A 174 -15.88 -1.36 -1.78
C ALA A 174 -17.05 -0.55 -1.20
N GLN A 175 -18.02 -0.14 -2.05
CA GLN A 175 -19.21 0.58 -1.59
C GLN A 175 -20.08 -0.28 -0.67
N GLU A 176 -20.28 -1.57 -0.99
CA GLU A 176 -21.04 -2.50 -0.15
C GLU A 176 -20.42 -2.64 1.26
N LEU A 177 -19.07 -2.72 1.34
CA LEU A 177 -18.36 -2.73 2.62
C LEU A 177 -18.54 -1.41 3.38
N MET A 178 -18.37 -0.27 2.70
CA MET A 178 -18.55 1.05 3.33
C MET A 178 -19.96 1.23 3.89
N ASP A 179 -20.98 0.87 3.14
CA ASP A 179 -22.38 1.01 3.57
C ASP A 179 -22.71 0.06 4.73
N THR A 180 -22.22 -1.18 4.69
CA THR A 180 -22.53 -2.20 5.71
C THR A 180 -21.86 -1.91 7.04
N TYR A 181 -20.61 -1.43 7.02
CA TYR A 181 -19.80 -1.24 8.22
C TYR A 181 -19.60 0.24 8.58
N CYS A 182 -20.28 1.16 7.90
CA CYS A 182 -20.16 2.60 8.10
C CYS A 182 -18.69 3.09 7.97
N LEU A 183 -17.98 2.55 6.98
CA LEU A 183 -16.59 2.94 6.70
C LEU A 183 -16.56 4.17 5.79
N SER A 184 -15.41 4.84 5.78
CA SER A 184 -15.07 5.87 4.81
C SER A 184 -13.79 5.52 4.08
N GLU A 185 -13.60 6.09 2.90
CA GLU A 185 -12.30 6.01 2.24
C GLU A 185 -11.21 6.67 3.09
N GLN A 186 -10.01 6.07 3.10
CA GLN A 186 -8.81 6.67 3.66
C GLN A 186 -8.06 7.41 2.54
N PRO A 187 -8.17 8.76 2.46
CA PRO A 187 -7.59 9.51 1.36
C PRO A 187 -6.06 9.59 1.45
N LEU A 188 -5.49 9.44 2.64
CA LEU A 188 -4.06 9.56 2.88
C LEU A 188 -3.38 8.19 2.74
N SER A 189 -2.21 8.18 2.10
CA SER A 189 -1.34 7.01 2.08
C SER A 189 -0.66 6.80 3.44
N LYS A 190 -0.17 5.57 3.71
CA LYS A 190 0.65 5.28 4.90
C LYS A 190 1.84 6.24 5.03
N LEU A 191 2.48 6.61 3.89
CA LEU A 191 3.54 7.62 3.86
C LEU A 191 3.05 8.98 4.38
N GLN A 192 1.91 9.47 3.87
CA GLN A 192 1.37 10.77 4.29
C GLN A 192 0.98 10.78 5.76
N CYS A 193 0.32 9.69 6.23
CA CYS A 193 -0.02 9.54 7.65
C CYS A 193 1.22 9.49 8.54
N ALA A 194 2.24 8.70 8.15
CA ALA A 194 3.48 8.59 8.92
C ALA A 194 4.29 9.90 8.93
N ARG A 195 4.30 10.63 7.80
CA ARG A 195 5.00 11.92 7.67
C ARG A 195 4.35 13.01 8.52
N ALA A 196 3.02 13.06 8.57
CA ALA A 196 2.28 14.00 9.43
C ALA A 196 2.60 13.85 10.91
N LEU A 197 3.16 12.73 11.35
CA LEU A 197 3.63 12.57 12.73
C LEU A 197 4.90 13.40 13.04
N ALA A 198 5.64 13.83 12.02
CA ALA A 198 6.84 14.65 12.17
C ALA A 198 6.55 16.16 12.31
N GLU A 199 5.34 16.57 11.96
CA GLU A 199 4.84 17.97 12.09
C GLU A 199 4.25 18.20 13.50
#